data_f864f5cc36adf92b70da1c41fec7a87c
#
_entry.id   f864f5cc36adf92b70da1c41fec7a87c
#
_cell.length_a   1.000
_cell.length_b   1.000
_cell.length_c   1.000
_cell.angle_alpha   90.00
_cell.angle_beta   90.00
_cell.angle_gamma   90.00
#
_symmetry.space_group_name_H-M   'P 1'
#
loop_
_entity.id
_entity.type
_entity.pdbx_description
1 polymer ?
#
loop_
_entity_poly.entity_id
_entity_poly.type
_entity_poly.pdbx_seq_one_letter_code
_entity_poly.pdbx_strand_id
1 'polypeptide(L)'
;MDYKKSKAPTNTVTHNLMDFCDGTNNIYESVVIMSKRANQIAVQMKEDLSKKLKEFASNNDNLEETFENREQIEISRYYEKLPKPTLIAANEFLHHNIYFRNPAKDKDNLSSESWYNVFKAFTSYWLDFFQPLLFLSLYAHSSSKRLLLLTASACLVANTTTKQQQMQ
;
A
#
# COMPACT_ATOMS: atom_id res chain seq x y z
N MET A 1 12.57 -4.99 -10.09
CA MET A 1 13.58 -4.02 -10.55
C MET A 1 14.96 -4.67 -10.44
N ASP A 2 15.84 -4.45 -11.40
CA ASP A 2 17.16 -5.09 -11.43
C ASP A 2 18.08 -4.36 -10.44
N TYR A 3 18.58 -5.04 -9.41
CA TYR A 3 19.45 -4.43 -8.40
C TYR A 3 20.75 -3.85 -9.00
N LYS A 4 21.20 -4.36 -10.15
CA LYS A 4 22.38 -3.86 -10.87
C LYS A 4 22.20 -2.48 -11.50
N LYS A 5 20.94 -2.08 -11.76
CA LYS A 5 20.58 -0.79 -12.33
C LYS A 5 20.09 0.22 -11.28
N SER A 6 20.13 -0.16 -10.01
CA SER A 6 19.72 0.71 -8.93
C SER A 6 20.63 1.92 -8.82
N LYS A 7 20.03 3.11 -8.70
CA LYS A 7 20.74 4.37 -8.40
C LYS A 7 20.90 4.62 -6.90
N ALA A 8 20.85 3.56 -6.10
CA ALA A 8 20.99 3.66 -4.65
C ALA A 8 22.41 4.16 -4.28
N PRO A 9 22.53 4.97 -3.23
CA PRO A 9 23.82 5.40 -2.73
C PRO A 9 24.61 4.20 -2.19
N THR A 10 25.92 4.21 -2.39
CA THR A 10 26.83 3.19 -1.83
C THR A 10 27.10 3.40 -0.36
N ASN A 11 27.01 4.65 0.10
CA ASN A 11 27.21 5.05 1.49
C ASN A 11 25.87 5.28 2.19
N THR A 12 25.87 5.17 3.52
CA THR A 12 24.70 5.46 4.34
C THR A 12 24.40 6.96 4.31
N VAL A 13 23.19 7.31 3.93
CA VAL A 13 22.68 8.68 3.89
C VAL A 13 21.61 8.84 4.97
N THR A 14 21.60 9.99 5.65
CA THR A 14 20.56 10.30 6.63
C THR A 14 19.29 10.70 5.89
N HIS A 15 18.16 10.07 6.26
CA HIS A 15 16.85 10.36 5.73
C HIS A 15 15.92 10.87 6.82
N ASN A 16 14.90 11.61 6.44
CA ASN A 16 13.82 11.98 7.35
C ASN A 16 12.95 10.74 7.63
N LEU A 17 12.64 10.48 8.90
CA LEU A 17 11.81 9.34 9.31
C LEU A 17 10.38 9.43 8.79
N MET A 18 9.86 10.63 8.57
CA MET A 18 8.51 10.84 8.07
C MET A 18 8.35 10.33 6.63
N ASP A 19 9.39 10.44 5.80
CA ASP A 19 9.39 9.95 4.43
C ASP A 19 9.21 8.42 4.36
N PHE A 20 9.68 7.70 5.38
CA PHE A 20 9.46 6.26 5.51
C PHE A 20 8.08 5.88 6.08
N CYS A 21 7.34 6.83 6.64
CA CYS A 21 5.97 6.59 7.09
C CYS A 21 4.95 6.77 5.96
N ASP A 22 5.36 7.35 4.85
CA ASP A 22 4.48 7.60 3.72
C ASP A 22 3.92 6.27 3.14
N GLY A 23 2.62 6.23 2.93
CA GLY A 23 1.91 5.06 2.43
C GLY A 23 1.60 3.96 3.46
N THR A 24 2.28 3.88 4.61
CA THR A 24 2.02 2.88 5.65
C THR A 24 1.46 3.47 6.94
N ASN A 25 1.73 4.75 7.21
CA ASN A 25 1.46 5.47 8.47
C ASN A 25 2.10 4.80 9.71
N ASN A 26 3.02 3.85 9.52
CA ASN A 26 3.68 3.12 10.59
C ASN A 26 5.12 2.77 10.21
N ILE A 27 6.08 3.40 10.89
CA ILE A 27 7.52 3.20 10.64
C ILE A 27 7.94 1.72 10.80
N TYR A 28 7.37 1.00 11.77
CA TYR A 28 7.71 -0.41 12.01
C TYR A 28 7.27 -1.30 10.85
N GLU A 29 6.10 -1.03 10.29
CA GLU A 29 5.61 -1.73 9.09
C GLU A 29 6.52 -1.47 7.89
N SER A 30 6.91 -0.22 7.68
CA SER A 30 7.84 0.18 6.61
C SER A 30 9.19 -0.53 6.74
N VAL A 31 9.75 -0.60 7.95
CA VAL A 31 11.01 -1.32 8.22
C VAL A 31 10.89 -2.82 7.89
N VAL A 32 9.77 -3.46 8.26
CA VAL A 32 9.53 -4.87 7.94
C VAL A 32 9.42 -5.09 6.43
N ILE A 33 8.75 -4.21 5.70
CA ILE A 33 8.64 -4.27 4.23
C ILE A 33 10.03 -4.16 3.60
N MET A 34 10.80 -3.12 3.99
CA MET A 34 12.17 -2.92 3.50
C MET A 34 13.09 -4.09 3.83
N SER A 35 12.99 -4.68 5.03
CA SER A 35 13.81 -5.82 5.42
C SER A 35 13.52 -7.06 4.58
N LYS A 36 12.26 -7.36 4.30
CA LYS A 36 11.87 -8.46 3.41
C LYS A 36 12.39 -8.24 2.00
N ARG A 37 12.29 -7.02 1.50
CA ARG A 37 12.83 -6.68 0.18
C ARG A 37 14.35 -6.78 0.13
N ALA A 38 15.05 -6.28 1.14
CA ALA A 38 16.51 -6.41 1.26
C ALA A 38 16.97 -7.86 1.25
N ASN A 39 16.26 -8.75 1.95
CA ASN A 39 16.56 -10.18 1.95
C ASN A 39 16.37 -10.81 0.56
N GLN A 40 15.31 -10.45 -0.18
CA GLN A 40 15.12 -10.91 -1.56
C GLN A 40 16.29 -10.50 -2.46
N ILE A 41 16.71 -9.23 -2.37
CA ILE A 41 17.84 -8.71 -3.15
C ILE A 41 19.15 -9.42 -2.76
N ALA A 42 19.38 -9.64 -1.45
CA ALA A 42 20.57 -10.32 -0.95
C ALA A 42 20.66 -11.77 -1.46
N VAL A 43 19.55 -12.50 -1.47
CA VAL A 43 19.48 -13.86 -2.03
C VAL A 43 19.81 -13.84 -3.54
N GLN A 44 19.21 -12.95 -4.30
CA GLN A 44 19.49 -12.81 -5.74
C GLN A 44 20.96 -12.47 -6.01
N MET A 45 21.53 -11.53 -5.25
CA MET A 45 22.95 -11.18 -5.39
C MET A 45 23.87 -12.37 -5.07
N LYS A 46 23.55 -13.13 -4.02
CA LYS A 46 24.32 -14.34 -3.65
C LYS A 46 24.23 -15.42 -4.73
N GLU A 47 23.05 -15.66 -5.27
CA GLU A 47 22.85 -16.64 -6.34
C GLU A 47 23.62 -16.26 -7.61
N ASP A 48 23.52 -15.00 -8.03
CA ASP A 48 24.23 -14.49 -9.22
C ASP A 48 25.74 -14.57 -9.04
N LEU A 49 26.25 -14.19 -7.85
CA LEU A 49 27.67 -14.28 -7.54
C LEU A 49 28.13 -15.75 -7.54
N SER A 50 27.36 -16.64 -6.88
CA SER A 50 27.70 -18.07 -6.84
C SER A 50 27.74 -18.73 -8.21
N LYS A 51 26.80 -18.38 -9.10
CA LYS A 51 26.80 -18.86 -10.49
C LYS A 51 28.05 -18.42 -11.22
N LYS A 52 28.39 -17.14 -11.12
CA LYS A 52 29.58 -16.59 -11.78
C LYS A 52 30.88 -17.17 -11.24
N LEU A 53 31.03 -17.33 -9.94
CA LEU A 53 32.20 -17.94 -9.34
C LEU A 53 32.38 -19.41 -9.74
N LYS A 54 31.27 -20.15 -9.92
CA LYS A 54 31.32 -21.54 -10.40
C LYS A 54 31.79 -21.66 -11.85
N GLU A 55 31.46 -20.69 -12.70
CA GLU A 55 31.91 -20.65 -14.10
C GLU A 55 33.42 -20.55 -14.18
N PHE A 56 34.07 -19.88 -13.21
CA PHE A 56 35.53 -19.67 -13.17
C PHE A 56 36.25 -20.54 -12.13
N ALA A 57 35.53 -21.47 -11.49
CA ALA A 57 36.17 -22.43 -10.61
C ALA A 57 37.03 -23.37 -11.45
N SER A 58 38.34 -23.20 -11.38
CA SER A 58 39.26 -24.15 -11.99
C SER A 58 39.27 -25.46 -11.18
N ASN A 59 39.13 -26.57 -11.89
CA ASN A 59 39.22 -27.93 -11.33
C ASN A 59 40.68 -28.33 -10.96
N ASN A 60 41.42 -27.43 -10.34
CA ASN A 60 42.79 -27.73 -9.92
C ASN A 60 42.76 -28.42 -8.56
N ASP A 61 42.69 -29.74 -8.59
CA ASP A 61 42.88 -30.64 -7.39
C ASP A 61 44.35 -30.66 -6.88
N ASN A 62 45.22 -29.84 -7.44
CA ASN A 62 46.61 -29.77 -6.98
C ASN A 62 46.72 -28.81 -5.79
N LEU A 63 46.88 -29.40 -4.62
CA LEU A 63 47.03 -28.73 -3.31
C LEU A 63 48.32 -27.90 -3.17
N GLU A 64 49.26 -27.96 -4.11
CA GLU A 64 50.60 -27.37 -3.97
C GLU A 64 50.74 -25.96 -4.61
N GLU A 65 49.89 -25.57 -5.52
CA GLU A 65 49.92 -24.21 -6.12
C GLU A 65 48.53 -23.57 -6.09
N THR A 66 48.30 -22.67 -5.17
CA THR A 66 47.13 -21.78 -5.18
C THR A 66 47.31 -20.73 -6.29
N PHE A 67 46.90 -21.07 -7.53
CA PHE A 67 46.80 -20.10 -8.59
C PHE A 67 45.75 -19.06 -8.26
N GLU A 68 46.18 -17.82 -8.08
CA GLU A 68 45.30 -16.67 -7.90
C GLU A 68 44.47 -16.47 -9.16
N ASN A 69 43.18 -16.83 -9.12
CA ASN A 69 42.31 -16.66 -10.27
C ASN A 69 41.88 -15.19 -10.38
N ARG A 70 42.54 -14.46 -11.26
CA ARG A 70 42.37 -13.04 -11.48
C ARG A 70 40.90 -12.67 -11.84
N GLU A 71 40.24 -13.52 -12.59
CA GLU A 71 38.84 -13.33 -12.99
C GLU A 71 37.87 -13.43 -11.82
N GLN A 72 38.08 -14.38 -10.92
CA GLN A 72 37.29 -14.49 -9.67
C GLN A 72 37.48 -13.26 -8.80
N ILE A 73 38.68 -12.74 -8.67
CA ILE A 73 38.96 -11.54 -7.91
C ILE A 73 38.26 -10.32 -8.50
N GLU A 74 38.26 -10.15 -9.81
CA GLU A 74 37.57 -9.03 -10.48
C GLU A 74 36.08 -9.10 -10.31
N ILE A 75 35.47 -10.29 -10.41
CA ILE A 75 34.04 -10.51 -10.17
C ILE A 75 33.70 -10.18 -8.72
N SER A 76 34.44 -10.72 -7.77
CA SER A 76 34.22 -10.45 -6.32
C SER A 76 34.30 -8.94 -6.03
N ARG A 77 35.32 -8.28 -6.54
CA ARG A 77 35.49 -6.82 -6.42
C ARG A 77 34.34 -6.02 -7.03
N TYR A 78 33.78 -6.48 -8.16
CA TYR A 78 32.59 -5.85 -8.75
C TYR A 78 31.39 -5.94 -7.83
N TYR A 79 31.09 -7.13 -7.25
CA TYR A 79 29.95 -7.30 -6.34
C TYR A 79 30.13 -6.55 -5.02
N GLU A 80 31.37 -6.41 -4.53
CA GLU A 80 31.66 -5.63 -3.33
C GLU A 80 31.45 -4.11 -3.52
N LYS A 81 31.60 -3.60 -4.74
CA LYS A 81 31.34 -2.21 -5.08
C LYS A 81 29.85 -1.88 -5.21
N LEU A 82 28.99 -2.88 -5.35
CA LEU A 82 27.55 -2.64 -5.43
C LEU A 82 27.00 -2.10 -4.09
N PRO A 83 25.96 -1.26 -4.15
CA PRO A 83 25.33 -0.79 -2.93
C PRO A 83 24.75 -1.95 -2.13
N LYS A 84 24.74 -1.81 -0.80
CA LYS A 84 24.21 -2.84 0.10
C LYS A 84 22.72 -3.09 -0.18
N PRO A 85 22.23 -4.33 -0.07
CA PRO A 85 20.83 -4.69 -0.32
C PRO A 85 19.84 -3.83 0.48
N THR A 86 20.21 -3.46 1.70
CA THR A 86 19.40 -2.59 2.56
C THR A 86 19.25 -1.18 2.02
N LEU A 87 20.31 -0.60 1.45
CA LEU A 87 20.27 0.74 0.84
C LEU A 87 19.46 0.72 -0.47
N ILE A 88 19.56 -0.35 -1.24
CA ILE A 88 18.75 -0.54 -2.44
C ILE A 88 17.27 -0.63 -2.07
N ALA A 89 16.93 -1.44 -1.06
CA ALA A 89 15.54 -1.58 -0.61
C ALA A 89 14.97 -0.27 -0.04
N ALA A 90 15.76 0.49 0.71
CA ALA A 90 15.36 1.80 1.21
C ALA A 90 15.09 2.79 0.06
N ASN A 91 15.96 2.83 -0.92
CA ASN A 91 15.79 3.67 -2.11
C ASN A 91 14.56 3.26 -2.95
N GLU A 92 14.31 1.95 -3.13
CA GLU A 92 13.11 1.44 -3.80
C GLU A 92 11.84 1.81 -3.04
N PHE A 93 11.88 1.80 -1.69
CA PHE A 93 10.74 2.17 -0.85
C PHE A 93 10.41 3.66 -0.97
N LEU A 94 11.41 4.55 -0.86
CA LEU A 94 11.24 5.99 -0.99
C LEU A 94 10.70 6.42 -2.37
N HIS A 95 10.98 5.64 -3.41
CA HIS A 95 10.46 5.89 -4.76
C HIS A 95 9.14 5.15 -5.06
N HIS A 96 8.51 4.54 -4.05
CA HIS A 96 7.25 3.78 -4.19
C HIS A 96 7.32 2.64 -5.23
N ASN A 97 8.50 2.06 -5.42
CA ASN A 97 8.73 0.97 -6.37
C ASN A 97 8.50 -0.42 -5.77
N ILE A 98 8.11 -0.50 -4.49
CA ILE A 98 7.84 -1.75 -3.79
C ILE A 98 6.33 -1.97 -3.71
N TYR A 99 5.87 -3.09 -4.30
CA TYR A 99 4.52 -3.56 -4.07
C TYR A 99 4.47 -4.42 -2.80
N PHE A 100 3.63 -4.08 -1.86
CA PHE A 100 3.39 -4.86 -0.64
C PHE A 100 1.88 -4.97 -0.37
N ARG A 101 1.50 -6.05 0.29
CA ARG A 101 0.14 -6.32 0.71
C ARG A 101 0.12 -6.82 2.15
N ASN A 102 -0.71 -6.22 2.97
CA ASN A 102 -0.93 -6.64 4.35
C ASN A 102 -2.32 -7.28 4.48
N PRO A 103 -2.43 -8.63 4.49
CA PRO A 103 -3.72 -9.30 4.52
C PRO A 103 -4.50 -9.08 5.82
N ALA A 104 -3.85 -8.67 6.91
CA ALA A 104 -4.55 -8.32 8.15
C ALA A 104 -5.33 -7.01 7.99
N LYS A 105 -4.71 -5.98 7.45
CA LYS A 105 -5.39 -4.68 7.17
C LYS A 105 -6.51 -4.82 6.14
N ASP A 106 -6.35 -5.68 5.14
CA ASP A 106 -7.40 -5.92 4.14
C ASP A 106 -8.67 -6.48 4.79
N LYS A 107 -8.53 -7.38 5.78
CA LYS A 107 -9.68 -7.93 6.51
C LYS A 107 -10.38 -6.88 7.39
N ASP A 108 -9.63 -6.04 8.04
CA ASP A 108 -10.18 -4.97 8.89
C ASP A 108 -10.93 -3.92 8.06
N ASN A 109 -10.41 -3.55 6.90
CA ASN A 109 -11.08 -2.64 5.96
C ASN A 109 -12.38 -3.24 5.40
N LEU A 110 -12.39 -4.52 5.02
CA LEU A 110 -13.60 -5.18 4.56
C LEU A 110 -14.69 -5.23 5.64
N SER A 111 -14.31 -5.47 6.90
CA SER A 111 -15.27 -5.51 8.01
C SER A 111 -15.85 -4.12 8.29
N SER A 112 -15.04 -3.08 8.28
CA SER A 112 -15.48 -1.70 8.53
C SER A 112 -16.39 -1.18 7.41
N GLU A 113 -16.09 -1.42 6.15
CA GLU A 113 -16.97 -1.06 5.04
C GLU A 113 -18.30 -1.82 5.06
N SER A 114 -18.29 -3.09 5.43
CA SER A 114 -19.51 -3.89 5.56
C SER A 114 -20.44 -3.31 6.63
N TRP A 115 -19.93 -2.96 7.80
CA TRP A 115 -20.70 -2.33 8.86
C TRP A 115 -21.24 -0.95 8.47
N TYR A 116 -20.42 -0.15 7.79
CA TYR A 116 -20.85 1.17 7.30
C TYR A 116 -22.01 1.06 6.30
N ASN A 117 -21.94 0.13 5.35
CA ASN A 117 -22.99 -0.10 4.37
C ASN A 117 -24.28 -0.62 5.01
N VAL A 118 -24.19 -1.52 6.00
CA VAL A 118 -25.34 -1.99 6.78
C VAL A 118 -25.96 -0.83 7.59
N PHE A 119 -25.16 -0.02 8.23
CA PHE A 119 -25.63 1.14 9.00
C PHE A 119 -26.28 2.20 8.11
N LYS A 120 -25.70 2.48 6.95
CA LYS A 120 -26.26 3.40 5.96
C LYS A 120 -27.60 2.90 5.40
N ALA A 121 -27.72 1.61 5.11
CA ALA A 121 -28.98 1.01 4.70
C ALA A 121 -30.03 1.10 5.82
N PHE A 122 -29.64 0.80 7.06
CA PHE A 122 -30.53 0.89 8.21
C PHE A 122 -31.04 2.30 8.46
N THR A 123 -30.18 3.31 8.37
CA THR A 123 -30.58 4.72 8.54
C THR A 123 -31.50 5.18 7.41
N SER A 124 -31.30 4.74 6.17
CA SER A 124 -32.20 5.09 5.06
C SER A 124 -33.58 4.46 5.24
N TYR A 125 -33.68 3.17 5.62
CA TYR A 125 -34.96 2.53 5.94
C TYR A 125 -35.65 3.16 7.14
N TRP A 126 -34.89 3.59 8.14
CA TRP A 126 -35.46 4.24 9.34
C TRP A 126 -36.03 5.63 9.04
N LEU A 127 -35.35 6.40 8.21
CA LEU A 127 -35.83 7.69 7.73
C LEU A 127 -37.12 7.55 6.90
N ASP A 128 -37.17 6.60 5.97
CA ASP A 128 -38.34 6.35 5.15
C ASP A 128 -39.56 5.88 5.97
N PHE A 129 -39.31 5.09 7.02
CA PHE A 129 -40.39 4.60 7.90
C PHE A 129 -40.89 5.68 8.88
N PHE A 130 -40.05 6.55 9.40
CA PHE A 130 -40.41 7.61 10.35
C PHE A 130 -40.94 8.87 9.67
N GLN A 131 -40.61 9.12 8.41
CA GLN A 131 -41.07 10.27 7.65
C GLN A 131 -42.60 10.39 7.64
N PRO A 132 -43.39 9.36 7.33
CA PRO A 132 -44.85 9.45 7.34
C PRO A 132 -45.43 9.69 8.76
N LEU A 133 -44.79 9.13 9.78
CA LEU A 133 -45.20 9.34 11.18
C LEU A 133 -44.98 10.76 11.67
N LEU A 134 -43.89 11.40 11.28
CA LEU A 134 -43.62 12.81 11.55
C LEU A 134 -44.62 13.72 10.83
N PHE A 135 -44.96 13.40 9.56
CA PHE A 135 -45.99 14.12 8.84
C PHE A 135 -47.37 13.97 9.43
N LEU A 136 -47.73 12.79 9.93
CA LEU A 136 -49.00 12.58 10.64
C LEU A 136 -49.09 13.37 11.97
N SER A 137 -47.97 13.44 12.70
CA SER A 137 -47.88 14.22 13.94
C SER A 137 -48.01 15.74 13.67
N LEU A 138 -47.34 16.24 12.64
CA LEU A 138 -47.44 17.63 12.21
C LEU A 138 -48.84 17.96 11.65
N TYR A 139 -49.47 17.01 10.96
CA TYR A 139 -50.83 17.14 10.44
C TYR A 139 -51.88 17.22 11.57
N ALA A 140 -51.73 16.45 12.60
CA ALA A 140 -52.61 16.44 13.77
C ALA A 140 -52.51 17.74 14.59
N HIS A 141 -51.39 18.48 14.53
CA HIS A 141 -51.17 19.70 15.31
C HIS A 141 -51.44 21.01 14.53
N SER A 142 -51.59 20.95 13.19
CA SER A 142 -51.78 22.13 12.32
C SER A 142 -53.20 22.20 11.78
N SER A 143 -54.04 23.02 12.44
CA SER A 143 -55.40 23.37 11.98
C SER A 143 -55.44 24.38 10.83
N SER A 144 -54.32 24.58 10.11
CA SER A 144 -54.23 25.58 9.04
C SER A 144 -53.83 24.95 7.69
N LYS A 145 -54.82 24.86 6.77
CA LYS A 145 -54.69 24.28 5.43
C LYS A 145 -53.69 25.01 4.52
N ARG A 146 -53.12 26.16 4.89
CA ARG A 146 -52.18 26.92 4.07
C ARG A 146 -50.72 26.47 4.19
N LEU A 147 -50.36 25.79 5.28
CA LEU A 147 -48.97 25.29 5.45
C LEU A 147 -48.68 23.98 4.67
N LEU A 148 -49.72 23.24 4.32
CA LEU A 148 -49.65 21.94 3.66
C LEU A 148 -49.14 22.02 2.21
N LEU A 149 -49.48 23.11 1.50
CA LEU A 149 -49.05 23.27 0.10
C LEU A 149 -47.56 23.63 -0.07
N LEU A 150 -46.98 24.30 0.95
CA LEU A 150 -45.57 24.69 0.92
C LEU A 150 -44.64 23.51 1.30
N THR A 151 -45.10 22.63 2.20
CA THR A 151 -44.31 21.47 2.59
C THR A 151 -44.34 20.34 1.55
N ALA A 152 -45.45 20.18 0.84
CA ALA A 152 -45.56 19.19 -0.26
C ALA A 152 -44.69 19.58 -1.48
N SER A 153 -44.59 20.88 -1.82
CA SER A 153 -43.72 21.34 -2.90
C SER A 153 -42.22 21.18 -2.55
N ALA A 154 -41.83 21.43 -1.30
CA ALA A 154 -40.45 21.24 -0.85
C ALA A 154 -40.01 19.76 -0.86
N CYS A 155 -40.92 18.85 -0.53
CA CYS A 155 -40.64 17.42 -0.54
C CYS A 155 -40.52 16.84 -1.97
N LEU A 156 -41.28 17.36 -2.92
CA LEU A 156 -41.18 17.00 -4.34
C LEU A 156 -39.86 17.46 -4.97
N VAL A 157 -39.39 18.65 -4.63
CA VAL A 157 -38.12 19.19 -5.13
C VAL A 157 -36.92 18.42 -4.54
N ALA A 158 -36.96 18.05 -3.26
CA ALA A 158 -35.90 17.25 -2.63
C ALA A 158 -35.79 15.85 -3.24
N ASN A 159 -36.90 15.23 -3.63
CA ASN A 159 -36.90 13.88 -4.19
C ASN A 159 -36.46 13.85 -5.68
N THR A 160 -36.60 14.94 -6.41
CA THR A 160 -36.10 15.07 -7.78
C THR A 160 -34.59 15.32 -7.83
N THR A 161 -34.03 16.07 -6.88
CA THR A 161 -32.58 16.30 -6.80
C THR A 161 -31.80 15.05 -6.39
N THR A 162 -32.35 14.21 -5.50
CA THR A 162 -31.70 12.93 -5.13
C THR A 162 -31.70 11.91 -6.26
N LYS A 163 -32.72 11.90 -7.12
CA LYS A 163 -32.73 11.00 -8.30
C LYS A 163 -31.78 11.44 -9.41
N GLN A 164 -31.48 12.72 -9.55
CA GLN A 164 -30.48 13.18 -10.50
C GLN A 164 -29.03 12.93 -10.10
N GLN A 165 -28.74 12.83 -8.80
CA GLN A 165 -27.38 12.48 -8.34
C GLN A 165 -27.06 10.99 -8.42
N GLN A 166 -28.05 10.10 -8.60
CA GLN A 166 -27.82 8.68 -8.78
C GLN A 166 -27.65 8.25 -10.24
N MET A 167 -27.75 9.17 -11.20
CA MET A 167 -27.60 8.92 -12.64
C MET A 167 -26.35 9.59 -13.26
N GLN A 168 -25.45 10.12 -12.45
CA GLN A 168 -24.09 10.52 -12.84
C GLN A 168 -23.05 9.60 -12.18
#